data_1debcc87211f09abd3941cdafa9da724
#
_entry.id   1debcc87211f09abd3941cdafa9da724
#
_cell.length_a   1.000
_cell.length_b   1.000
_cell.length_c   1.000
_cell.angle_alpha   90.00
_cell.angle_beta   90.00
_cell.angle_gamma   90.00
#
_symmetry.space_group_name_H-M   'P 1'
#
loop_
_entity.id
_entity.type
_entity.pdbx_description
1 polymer ?
#
loop_
_entity_poly.entity_id
_entity_poly.type
_entity_poly.pdbx_seq_one_letter_code
_entity_poly.pdbx_strand_id
1 'polypeptide(L)'
;KQYLDDDKINLVNSESQKNTTKFAISITGSDRTLKLKNECEKIDYSQSDADAHLVSPIYHEISDEIFKKIKSDSNFLFVDPQGFLRRKDSQNNIFLEKTDLDLTNVDAIKVNPEESNQIVNGTHDEMMLALQKKGIKHVLLTDKTKVSLLVKDKIYSITLPNQNIHDTTGIGDIFCSAFTCTMLKEKDFLWALCFAGGAAQAALESKNVGLQKIPKKGTVETNASYFYNLVKFRDL
;
A
#
# COMPACT_ATOMS: atom_id res chain seq x y z
N LYS A 1 -8.65 -18.34 -7.51
CA LYS A 1 -8.82 -19.57 -6.71
C LYS A 1 -7.62 -20.50 -6.84
N GLN A 2 -7.18 -20.85 -8.04
CA GLN A 2 -6.11 -21.83 -8.31
C GLN A 2 -4.75 -21.52 -7.64
N TYR A 3 -4.51 -20.26 -7.24
CA TYR A 3 -3.25 -19.81 -6.64
C TYR A 3 -3.36 -19.42 -5.16
N LEU A 4 -4.59 -19.40 -4.61
CA LEU A 4 -4.87 -18.97 -3.24
C LEU A 4 -5.47 -20.12 -2.40
N ASP A 5 -5.44 -21.33 -2.93
CA ASP A 5 -5.97 -22.54 -2.27
C ASP A 5 -4.96 -23.03 -1.21
N ASP A 6 -4.75 -22.18 -0.20
CA ASP A 6 -4.00 -22.49 1.00
C ASP A 6 -5.00 -22.47 2.16
N ASP A 7 -5.06 -23.53 2.94
CA ASP A 7 -5.92 -23.68 4.13
C ASP A 7 -5.81 -22.50 5.13
N LYS A 8 -4.78 -21.66 4.96
CA LYS A 8 -4.53 -20.45 5.76
C LYS A 8 -5.21 -19.20 5.24
N ILE A 9 -5.76 -19.23 4.01
CA ILE A 9 -6.39 -18.08 3.39
C ILE A 9 -7.90 -18.31 3.30
N ASN A 10 -8.64 -17.56 4.10
CA ASN A 10 -10.10 -17.59 4.05
C ASN A 10 -10.58 -16.75 2.85
N LEU A 11 -11.19 -17.40 1.87
CA LEU A 11 -11.74 -16.79 0.67
C LEU A 11 -13.27 -16.58 0.73
N VAL A 12 -13.89 -16.79 1.89
CA VAL A 12 -15.32 -16.51 2.09
C VAL A 12 -15.56 -15.02 1.79
N ASN A 13 -16.59 -14.74 1.01
CA ASN A 13 -16.95 -13.40 0.50
C ASN A 13 -15.97 -12.78 -0.53
N SER A 14 -14.97 -13.53 -1.03
CA SER A 14 -14.07 -13.06 -2.08
C SER A 14 -14.54 -13.41 -3.50
N GLU A 15 -15.62 -14.16 -3.64
CA GLU A 15 -16.17 -14.58 -4.94
C GLU A 15 -17.19 -13.57 -5.47
N SER A 16 -17.07 -13.23 -6.74
CA SER A 16 -17.99 -12.39 -7.49
C SER A 16 -18.43 -13.07 -8.76
N GLN A 17 -19.65 -12.79 -9.23
CA GLN A 17 -20.16 -13.21 -10.52
C GLN A 17 -19.53 -12.42 -11.67
N LYS A 18 -19.00 -11.23 -11.39
CA LYS A 18 -18.30 -10.40 -12.37
C LYS A 18 -16.81 -10.72 -12.42
N ASN A 19 -16.21 -10.34 -13.52
CA ASN A 19 -14.75 -10.41 -13.65
C ASN A 19 -14.09 -9.40 -12.71
N THR A 20 -12.90 -9.75 -12.21
CA THR A 20 -12.08 -8.85 -11.41
C THR A 20 -11.70 -7.59 -12.17
N THR A 21 -11.35 -6.52 -11.47
CA THR A 21 -10.80 -5.30 -12.06
C THR A 21 -9.56 -5.63 -12.90
N LYS A 22 -9.54 -5.11 -14.12
CA LYS A 22 -8.46 -5.36 -15.08
C LYS A 22 -8.01 -4.08 -15.75
N PHE A 23 -6.69 -3.85 -15.75
CA PHE A 23 -6.07 -2.77 -16.49
C PHE A 23 -5.23 -3.30 -17.66
N ALA A 24 -5.20 -2.53 -18.76
CA ALA A 24 -4.11 -2.60 -19.72
C ALA A 24 -3.06 -1.58 -19.29
N ILE A 25 -1.81 -2.01 -19.24
CA ILE A 25 -0.65 -1.18 -18.88
C ILE A 25 0.13 -0.94 -20.15
N SER A 26 0.38 0.33 -20.49
CA SER A 26 1.29 0.74 -21.55
C SER A 26 2.48 1.47 -20.93
N ILE A 27 3.68 1.10 -21.36
CA ILE A 27 4.93 1.69 -20.90
C ILE A 27 5.64 2.29 -22.12
N THR A 28 5.92 3.58 -22.06
CA THR A 28 6.64 4.32 -23.12
C THR A 28 7.77 5.10 -22.46
N GLY A 29 9.00 4.60 -22.56
CA GLY A 29 10.12 5.14 -21.81
C GLY A 29 9.93 5.01 -20.32
N SER A 30 9.89 6.13 -19.58
CA SER A 30 9.60 6.21 -18.16
C SER A 30 8.10 6.31 -17.83
N ASP A 31 7.26 6.57 -18.83
CA ASP A 31 5.85 6.86 -18.64
C ASP A 31 5.04 5.58 -18.61
N ARG A 32 4.18 5.48 -17.59
CA ARG A 32 3.25 4.36 -17.41
C ARG A 32 1.83 4.88 -17.46
N THR A 33 1.05 4.38 -18.42
CA THR A 33 -0.37 4.68 -18.52
C THR A 33 -1.21 3.45 -18.21
N LEU A 34 -2.34 3.66 -17.56
CA LEU A 34 -3.30 2.62 -17.20
C LEU A 34 -4.61 2.86 -17.93
N LYS A 35 -5.15 1.82 -18.54
CA LYS A 35 -6.47 1.85 -19.16
C LYS A 35 -7.35 0.78 -18.53
N LEU A 36 -8.48 1.19 -17.96
CA LEU A 36 -9.44 0.26 -17.35
C LEU A 36 -10.11 -0.58 -18.45
N LYS A 37 -10.04 -1.89 -18.31
CA LYS A 37 -10.65 -2.87 -19.22
C LYS A 37 -11.89 -3.51 -18.61
N ASN A 38 -11.88 -3.68 -17.31
CA ASN A 38 -12.98 -4.26 -16.56
C ASN A 38 -13.00 -3.69 -15.14
N GLU A 39 -14.18 -3.54 -14.58
CA GLU A 39 -14.43 -3.09 -13.22
C GLU A 39 -15.15 -4.22 -12.48
N CYS A 40 -14.63 -4.61 -11.31
CA CYS A 40 -15.27 -5.63 -10.46
C CYS A 40 -16.51 -5.07 -9.74
N GLU A 41 -17.25 -5.94 -9.09
CA GLU A 41 -18.33 -5.54 -8.19
C GLU A 41 -17.78 -4.82 -6.95
N LYS A 42 -18.66 -4.06 -6.29
CA LYS A 42 -18.37 -3.55 -4.95
C LYS A 42 -18.21 -4.72 -4.00
N ILE A 43 -17.26 -4.57 -3.09
CA ILE A 43 -17.01 -5.58 -2.04
C ILE A 43 -18.12 -5.48 -1.01
N ASP A 44 -18.70 -6.61 -0.64
CA ASP A 44 -19.50 -6.74 0.57
C ASP A 44 -18.57 -6.97 1.76
N TYR A 45 -18.87 -6.30 2.87
CA TYR A 45 -18.10 -6.41 4.09
C TYR A 45 -18.99 -6.96 5.22
N SER A 46 -18.53 -8.01 5.82
CA SER A 46 -19.05 -8.51 7.09
C SER A 46 -18.01 -8.30 8.18
N GLN A 47 -18.46 -7.95 9.37
CA GLN A 47 -17.58 -7.77 10.53
C GLN A 47 -16.64 -8.97 10.71
N SER A 48 -15.41 -8.69 11.05
CA SER A 48 -14.36 -9.69 11.22
C SER A 48 -13.59 -9.41 12.52
N ASP A 49 -13.24 -10.48 13.24
CA ASP A 49 -12.41 -10.43 14.46
C ASP A 49 -10.91 -10.36 14.13
N ALA A 50 -10.56 -9.78 13.00
CA ALA A 50 -9.17 -9.66 12.59
C ALA A 50 -8.41 -8.66 13.46
N ASP A 51 -7.14 -8.98 13.77
CA ASP A 51 -6.23 -8.08 14.51
C ASP A 51 -5.92 -6.80 13.73
N ALA A 52 -5.97 -6.86 12.39
CA ALA A 52 -5.79 -5.70 11.51
C ALA A 52 -6.59 -5.84 10.21
N HIS A 53 -6.93 -4.68 9.66
CA HIS A 53 -7.43 -4.56 8.29
C HIS A 53 -6.41 -3.82 7.43
N LEU A 54 -6.11 -4.39 6.26
CA LEU A 54 -5.36 -3.74 5.20
C LEU A 54 -6.33 -3.39 4.06
N VAL A 55 -6.59 -2.11 3.88
CA VAL A 55 -7.48 -1.57 2.85
C VAL A 55 -6.64 -1.04 1.70
N SER A 56 -6.55 -1.81 0.62
CA SER A 56 -5.77 -1.49 -0.58
C SER A 56 -6.63 -1.69 -1.85
N PRO A 57 -7.65 -0.83 -2.07
CA PRO A 57 -8.49 -0.95 -3.25
C PRO A 57 -7.73 -0.63 -4.52
N ILE A 58 -8.14 -1.26 -5.64
CA ILE A 58 -7.53 -1.05 -6.95
C ILE A 58 -8.29 0.03 -7.73
N TYR A 59 -9.63 -0.01 -7.70
CA TYR A 59 -10.49 0.94 -8.41
C TYR A 59 -11.92 0.93 -7.86
N HIS A 60 -12.17 1.72 -6.82
CA HIS A 60 -13.50 1.96 -6.22
C HIS A 60 -14.30 0.73 -5.79
N GLU A 61 -13.72 -0.43 -5.63
CA GLU A 61 -14.41 -1.62 -5.16
C GLU A 61 -14.92 -1.50 -3.70
N ILE A 62 -14.33 -0.62 -2.91
CA ILE A 62 -14.76 -0.30 -1.55
C ILE A 62 -15.54 1.02 -1.57
N SER A 63 -16.81 0.99 -1.14
CA SER A 63 -17.62 2.19 -1.00
C SER A 63 -17.30 2.95 0.29
N ASP A 64 -17.67 4.24 0.37
CA ASP A 64 -17.50 5.05 1.59
C ASP A 64 -18.21 4.43 2.79
N GLU A 65 -19.38 3.82 2.57
CA GLU A 65 -20.13 3.12 3.63
C GLU A 65 -19.36 1.91 4.15
N ILE A 66 -18.83 1.08 3.24
CA ILE A 66 -18.02 -0.09 3.60
C ILE A 66 -16.73 0.37 4.30
N PHE A 67 -16.07 1.40 3.79
CA PHE A 67 -14.87 1.93 4.43
C PHE A 67 -15.14 2.44 5.86
N LYS A 68 -16.27 3.09 6.09
CA LYS A 68 -16.69 3.49 7.45
C LYS A 68 -16.90 2.29 8.37
N LYS A 69 -17.52 1.22 7.88
CA LYS A 69 -17.69 -0.02 8.66
C LYS A 69 -16.34 -0.64 9.02
N ILE A 70 -15.45 -0.80 8.04
CA ILE A 70 -14.09 -1.32 8.29
C ILE A 70 -13.36 -0.47 9.33
N LYS A 71 -13.44 0.87 9.25
CA LYS A 71 -12.82 1.77 10.24
C LYS A 71 -13.35 1.55 11.66
N SER A 72 -14.66 1.30 11.81
CA SER A 72 -15.27 1.07 13.13
C SER A 72 -14.88 -0.28 13.74
N ASP A 73 -14.61 -1.27 12.90
CA ASP A 73 -14.33 -2.63 13.33
C ASP A 73 -12.82 -2.92 13.50
N SER A 74 -11.97 -1.99 13.05
CA SER A 74 -10.52 -2.24 13.01
C SER A 74 -9.83 -1.94 14.35
N ASN A 75 -9.04 -2.89 14.84
CA ASN A 75 -8.08 -2.67 15.92
C ASN A 75 -6.80 -1.98 15.42
N PHE A 76 -6.38 -2.32 14.21
CA PHE A 76 -5.33 -1.64 13.47
C PHE A 76 -5.74 -1.54 12.00
N LEU A 77 -5.77 -0.33 11.47
CA LEU A 77 -6.16 -0.07 10.09
C LEU A 77 -5.01 0.54 9.28
N PHE A 78 -4.56 -0.19 8.27
CA PHE A 78 -3.64 0.32 7.25
C PHE A 78 -4.38 0.61 5.95
N VAL A 79 -4.15 1.78 5.35
CA VAL A 79 -4.78 2.19 4.08
C VAL A 79 -3.73 2.47 3.01
N ASP A 80 -3.87 1.86 1.84
CA ASP A 80 -3.30 2.31 0.57
C ASP A 80 -4.43 2.97 -0.24
N PRO A 81 -4.48 4.30 -0.36
CA PRO A 81 -5.67 4.99 -0.89
C PRO A 81 -5.79 4.94 -2.41
N GLN A 82 -4.86 4.30 -3.12
CA GLN A 82 -4.73 4.32 -4.58
C GLN A 82 -6.07 4.15 -5.31
N GLY A 83 -6.89 3.16 -4.94
CA GLY A 83 -8.14 2.87 -5.61
C GLY A 83 -9.26 3.86 -5.30
N PHE A 84 -9.19 4.58 -4.20
CA PHE A 84 -10.12 5.68 -3.89
C PHE A 84 -9.83 6.93 -4.72
N LEU A 85 -8.58 7.14 -5.13
CA LEU A 85 -8.12 8.33 -5.84
C LEU A 85 -8.23 8.21 -7.36
N ARG A 86 -8.27 6.99 -7.89
CA ARG A 86 -8.32 6.74 -9.32
C ARG A 86 -9.67 7.12 -9.91
N ARG A 87 -9.63 7.76 -11.09
CA ARG A 87 -10.79 8.04 -11.95
C ARG A 87 -10.48 7.59 -13.36
N LYS A 88 -11.51 7.50 -14.19
CA LYS A 88 -11.37 7.21 -15.63
C LYS A 88 -11.95 8.34 -16.47
N ASP A 89 -11.27 8.65 -17.57
CA ASP A 89 -11.80 9.52 -18.60
C ASP A 89 -12.80 8.78 -19.54
N SER A 90 -13.32 9.48 -20.52
CA SER A 90 -14.25 8.92 -21.54
C SER A 90 -13.63 7.80 -22.37
N GLN A 91 -12.30 7.70 -22.42
CA GLN A 91 -11.55 6.65 -23.12
C GLN A 91 -11.10 5.52 -22.20
N ASN A 92 -11.53 5.56 -20.93
CA ASN A 92 -11.13 4.65 -19.84
C ASN A 92 -9.64 4.76 -19.44
N ASN A 93 -8.96 5.84 -19.76
CA ASN A 93 -7.62 6.07 -19.21
C ASN A 93 -7.75 6.49 -17.74
N ILE A 94 -6.86 5.97 -16.90
CA ILE A 94 -6.86 6.24 -15.47
C ILE A 94 -6.04 7.49 -15.18
N PHE A 95 -6.60 8.35 -14.34
CA PHE A 95 -5.92 9.50 -13.72
C PHE A 95 -6.25 9.55 -12.23
N LEU A 96 -5.52 10.37 -11.48
CA LEU A 96 -5.79 10.62 -10.06
C LEU A 96 -6.59 11.91 -9.91
N GLU A 97 -7.56 11.90 -9.00
CA GLU A 97 -8.41 13.06 -8.72
C GLU A 97 -8.48 13.33 -7.22
N LYS A 98 -8.54 14.61 -6.88
CA LYS A 98 -8.74 15.05 -5.50
C LYS A 98 -9.97 14.41 -4.89
N THR A 99 -9.79 13.85 -3.72
CA THR A 99 -10.85 13.14 -2.99
C THR A 99 -10.77 13.53 -1.52
N ASP A 100 -11.90 13.94 -0.95
CA ASP A 100 -12.02 14.14 0.50
C ASP A 100 -12.23 12.79 1.17
N LEU A 101 -11.12 12.09 1.39
CA LEU A 101 -11.12 10.79 2.05
C LEU A 101 -11.10 11.00 3.57
N ASP A 102 -12.12 10.47 4.23
CA ASP A 102 -12.19 10.47 5.69
C ASP A 102 -11.20 9.46 6.27
N LEU A 103 -10.04 9.96 6.70
CA LEU A 103 -8.93 9.19 7.25
C LEU A 103 -8.94 9.13 8.80
N THR A 104 -10.02 9.53 9.45
CA THR A 104 -10.15 9.37 10.91
C THR A 104 -10.07 7.88 11.30
N ASN A 105 -9.40 7.57 12.41
CA ASN A 105 -9.16 6.21 12.90
C ASN A 105 -8.33 5.31 11.95
N VAL A 106 -7.59 5.90 11.02
CA VAL A 106 -6.57 5.17 10.25
C VAL A 106 -5.26 5.19 11.03
N ASP A 107 -4.69 4.02 11.32
CA ASP A 107 -3.42 3.92 12.07
C ASP A 107 -2.21 4.13 11.17
N ALA A 108 -2.26 3.60 9.97
CA ALA A 108 -1.17 3.74 9.01
C ALA A 108 -1.70 4.02 7.58
N ILE A 109 -0.98 4.85 6.86
CA ILE A 109 -1.25 5.12 5.44
C ILE A 109 0.06 5.02 4.64
N LYS A 110 0.00 4.47 3.45
CA LYS A 110 1.08 4.53 2.48
C LYS A 110 0.61 5.33 1.26
N VAL A 111 1.36 6.33 0.89
CA VAL A 111 1.14 7.14 -0.32
C VAL A 111 2.44 7.35 -1.09
N ASN A 112 2.34 7.62 -2.38
CA ASN A 112 3.40 8.25 -3.15
C ASN A 112 3.13 9.78 -3.28
N PRO A 113 4.06 10.60 -3.82
CA PRO A 113 3.85 12.04 -3.96
C PRO A 113 2.62 12.42 -4.80
N GLU A 114 2.31 11.67 -5.86
CA GLU A 114 1.16 11.93 -6.72
C GLU A 114 -0.16 11.65 -5.99
N GLU A 115 -0.25 10.52 -5.29
CA GLU A 115 -1.40 10.14 -4.45
C GLU A 115 -1.59 11.12 -3.29
N SER A 116 -0.50 11.49 -2.62
CA SER A 116 -0.54 12.44 -1.51
C SER A 116 -1.09 13.79 -1.93
N ASN A 117 -0.70 14.30 -3.11
CA ASN A 117 -1.20 15.54 -3.68
C ASN A 117 -2.71 15.55 -3.98
N GLN A 118 -3.35 14.39 -4.06
CA GLN A 118 -4.81 14.29 -4.20
C GLN A 118 -5.55 14.36 -2.86
N ILE A 119 -4.85 14.20 -1.75
CA ILE A 119 -5.43 14.22 -0.39
C ILE A 119 -5.07 15.52 0.34
N VAL A 120 -3.78 15.91 0.21
CA VAL A 120 -3.18 17.08 0.85
C VAL A 120 -2.19 17.72 -0.10
N ASN A 121 -1.88 19.01 0.06
CA ASN A 121 -0.89 19.70 -0.78
C ASN A 121 0.34 20.06 0.04
N GLY A 122 1.49 20.24 -0.63
CA GLY A 122 2.71 20.74 -0.02
C GLY A 122 3.97 19.99 -0.48
N THR A 123 5.06 20.26 0.20
CA THR A 123 6.29 19.46 0.11
C THR A 123 6.08 18.09 0.77
N HIS A 124 7.00 17.16 0.57
CA HIS A 124 6.91 15.81 1.17
C HIS A 124 6.68 15.87 2.69
N ASP A 125 7.39 16.73 3.39
CA ASP A 125 7.27 16.88 4.84
C ASP A 125 5.92 17.48 5.24
N GLU A 126 5.49 18.52 4.55
CA GLU A 126 4.18 19.15 4.78
C GLU A 126 3.03 18.17 4.52
N MET A 127 3.13 17.35 3.46
CA MET A 127 2.16 16.31 3.15
C MET A 127 2.09 15.25 4.25
N MET A 128 3.24 14.75 4.71
CA MET A 128 3.29 13.77 5.80
C MET A 128 2.72 14.34 7.10
N LEU A 129 3.05 15.58 7.45
CA LEU A 129 2.49 16.29 8.60
C LEU A 129 0.98 16.52 8.47
N ALA A 130 0.52 16.91 7.29
CA ALA A 130 -0.91 17.15 7.05
C ALA A 130 -1.72 15.84 7.18
N LEU A 131 -1.19 14.72 6.69
CA LEU A 131 -1.80 13.40 6.89
C LEU A 131 -1.80 13.00 8.37
N GLN A 132 -0.69 13.22 9.09
CA GLN A 132 -0.60 12.94 10.52
C GLN A 132 -1.61 13.79 11.33
N LYS A 133 -1.81 15.06 10.97
CA LYS A 133 -2.82 15.94 11.59
C LYS A 133 -4.25 15.45 11.39
N LYS A 134 -4.52 14.60 10.41
CA LYS A 134 -5.81 13.90 10.26
C LYS A 134 -5.98 12.73 11.26
N GLY A 135 -5.00 12.47 12.13
CA GLY A 135 -5.04 11.44 13.17
C GLY A 135 -4.23 10.18 12.86
N ILE A 136 -3.55 10.14 11.73
CA ILE A 136 -2.78 8.95 11.31
C ILE A 136 -1.48 8.86 12.10
N LYS A 137 -1.21 7.70 12.72
CA LYS A 137 -0.02 7.51 13.58
C LYS A 137 1.26 7.22 12.78
N HIS A 138 1.13 6.51 11.64
CA HIS A 138 2.24 6.06 10.81
C HIS A 138 2.00 6.51 9.37
N VAL A 139 2.69 7.55 8.93
CA VAL A 139 2.57 8.05 7.56
C VAL A 139 3.77 7.59 6.75
N LEU A 140 3.54 6.75 5.77
CA LEU A 140 4.56 6.21 4.87
C LEU A 140 4.48 6.92 3.51
N LEU A 141 5.60 7.53 3.11
CA LEU A 141 5.75 8.15 1.79
C LEU A 141 6.80 7.37 0.99
N THR A 142 6.37 6.82 -0.14
CA THR A 142 7.25 6.08 -1.05
C THR A 142 7.53 6.94 -2.28
N ASP A 143 8.78 7.39 -2.44
CA ASP A 143 9.21 8.17 -3.61
C ASP A 143 10.39 7.47 -4.30
N LYS A 144 10.12 6.84 -5.44
CA LYS A 144 11.09 6.03 -6.19
C LYS A 144 11.74 4.97 -5.30
N THR A 145 13.03 5.15 -4.98
CA THR A 145 13.80 4.23 -4.12
C THR A 145 13.77 4.62 -2.65
N LYS A 146 13.32 5.83 -2.31
CA LYS A 146 13.26 6.30 -0.93
C LYS A 146 11.92 5.98 -0.30
N VAL A 147 11.95 5.41 0.88
CA VAL A 147 10.78 5.21 1.73
C VAL A 147 10.99 5.99 3.02
N SER A 148 10.04 6.85 3.35
CA SER A 148 10.03 7.67 4.56
C SER A 148 8.82 7.31 5.43
N LEU A 149 9.03 7.22 6.73
CA LEU A 149 8.00 6.97 7.74
C LEU A 149 8.01 8.11 8.75
N LEU A 150 6.92 8.84 8.86
CA LEU A 150 6.70 9.81 9.92
C LEU A 150 5.99 9.13 11.08
N VAL A 151 6.59 9.22 12.27
CA VAL A 151 6.00 8.82 13.55
C VAL A 151 6.25 9.94 14.55
N LYS A 152 5.18 10.47 15.13
CA LYS A 152 5.24 11.64 16.04
C LYS A 152 5.89 12.84 15.32
N ASP A 153 7.08 13.22 15.74
CA ASP A 153 7.87 14.37 15.29
C ASP A 153 9.13 13.97 14.50
N LYS A 154 9.26 12.68 14.14
CA LYS A 154 10.47 12.15 13.47
C LYS A 154 10.15 11.47 12.16
N ILE A 155 10.98 11.76 11.17
CA ILE A 155 11.00 11.04 9.89
C ILE A 155 12.16 10.05 9.88
N TYR A 156 11.83 8.78 9.73
CA TYR A 156 12.75 7.69 9.48
C TYR A 156 12.77 7.38 8.00
N SER A 157 13.95 7.13 7.44
CA SER A 157 14.06 6.87 6.00
C SER A 157 15.00 5.72 5.71
N ILE A 158 14.62 4.88 4.77
CA ILE A 158 15.46 3.89 4.12
C ILE A 158 15.52 4.19 2.62
N THR A 159 16.60 3.75 1.97
CA THR A 159 16.75 3.88 0.51
C THR A 159 17.01 2.49 -0.05
N LEU A 160 16.12 2.02 -0.91
CA LEU A 160 16.29 0.77 -1.62
C LEU A 160 17.40 0.94 -2.67
N PRO A 161 18.27 -0.05 -2.87
CA PRO A 161 19.27 -0.01 -3.93
C PRO A 161 18.63 0.22 -5.30
N ASN A 162 19.30 1.04 -6.11
CA ASN A 162 18.84 1.29 -7.49
C ASN A 162 19.13 0.05 -8.34
N GLN A 163 18.12 -0.49 -9.01
CA GLN A 163 18.21 -1.69 -9.82
C GLN A 163 17.52 -1.51 -11.16
N ASN A 164 17.86 -2.36 -12.13
CA ASN A 164 17.07 -2.51 -13.35
C ASN A 164 15.74 -3.18 -13.00
N ILE A 165 14.73 -2.38 -12.70
CA ILE A 165 13.41 -2.84 -12.31
C ILE A 165 12.65 -3.29 -13.54
N HIS A 166 12.27 -4.58 -13.56
CA HIS A 166 11.49 -5.14 -14.66
C HIS A 166 9.99 -4.87 -14.52
N ASP A 167 9.47 -4.97 -13.30
CA ASP A 167 8.05 -4.79 -13.01
C ASP A 167 7.84 -4.36 -11.57
N THR A 168 7.09 -3.26 -11.38
CA THR A 168 6.74 -2.71 -10.06
C THR A 168 5.34 -3.12 -9.60
N THR A 169 4.62 -3.95 -10.38
CA THR A 169 3.24 -4.34 -10.04
C THR A 169 3.23 -5.19 -8.77
N GLY A 170 2.34 -4.83 -7.83
CA GLY A 170 2.19 -5.54 -6.55
C GLY A 170 3.23 -5.21 -5.48
N ILE A 171 4.24 -4.38 -5.77
CA ILE A 171 5.26 -3.99 -4.76
C ILE A 171 4.62 -3.22 -3.60
N GLY A 172 3.65 -2.32 -3.89
CA GLY A 172 2.90 -1.60 -2.87
C GLY A 172 2.15 -2.56 -1.94
N ASP A 173 1.46 -3.56 -2.51
CA ASP A 173 0.70 -4.55 -1.73
C ASP A 173 1.63 -5.40 -0.86
N ILE A 174 2.77 -5.86 -1.40
CA ILE A 174 3.79 -6.60 -0.64
C ILE A 174 4.33 -5.74 0.51
N PHE A 175 4.64 -4.47 0.24
CA PHE A 175 5.13 -3.54 1.25
C PHE A 175 4.10 -3.31 2.37
N CYS A 176 2.86 -2.97 2.03
CA CYS A 176 1.80 -2.70 3.00
C CYS A 176 1.49 -3.94 3.85
N SER A 177 1.42 -5.11 3.23
CA SER A 177 1.18 -6.39 3.93
C SER A 177 2.33 -6.72 4.90
N ALA A 178 3.58 -6.58 4.45
CA ALA A 178 4.76 -6.84 5.26
C ALA A 178 4.83 -5.87 6.46
N PHE A 179 4.55 -4.57 6.25
CA PHE A 179 4.49 -3.58 7.32
C PHE A 179 3.43 -3.93 8.35
N THR A 180 2.20 -4.19 7.90
CA THR A 180 1.06 -4.51 8.79
C THR A 180 1.34 -5.74 9.62
N CYS A 181 1.75 -6.85 9.00
CA CYS A 181 2.04 -8.10 9.71
C CYS A 181 3.16 -7.94 10.73
N THR A 182 4.21 -7.18 10.40
CA THR A 182 5.34 -6.94 11.30
C THR A 182 4.93 -6.03 12.45
N MET A 183 4.14 -4.98 12.21
CA MET A 183 3.61 -4.12 13.26
C MET A 183 2.76 -4.89 14.27
N LEU A 184 1.90 -5.80 13.81
CA LEU A 184 1.10 -6.62 14.71
C LEU A 184 1.95 -7.54 15.57
N LYS A 185 2.95 -8.16 14.98
CA LYS A 185 3.76 -9.19 15.63
C LYS A 185 4.80 -8.60 16.55
N GLU A 186 5.56 -7.62 16.07
CA GLU A 186 6.75 -7.11 16.78
C GLU A 186 6.47 -5.80 17.53
N LYS A 187 5.38 -5.08 17.18
CA LYS A 187 4.98 -3.77 17.74
C LYS A 187 6.10 -2.71 17.65
N ASP A 188 7.00 -2.87 16.69
CA ASP A 188 8.13 -2.01 16.39
C ASP A 188 8.00 -1.44 14.99
N PHE A 189 7.68 -0.14 14.90
CA PHE A 189 7.49 0.55 13.63
C PHE A 189 8.78 0.64 12.81
N LEU A 190 9.94 0.72 13.46
CA LEU A 190 11.21 0.84 12.76
C LEU A 190 11.58 -0.50 12.09
N TRP A 191 11.42 -1.59 12.84
CA TRP A 191 11.59 -2.92 12.28
C TRP A 191 10.56 -3.20 11.19
N ALA A 192 9.29 -2.77 11.36
CA ALA A 192 8.26 -2.91 10.36
C ALA A 192 8.59 -2.15 9.05
N LEU A 193 9.13 -0.92 9.15
CA LEU A 193 9.63 -0.16 8.00
C LEU A 193 10.73 -0.93 7.27
N CYS A 194 11.73 -1.42 7.99
CA CYS A 194 12.86 -2.14 7.42
C CYS A 194 12.43 -3.48 6.81
N PHE A 195 11.52 -4.20 7.47
CA PHE A 195 10.99 -5.47 6.98
C PHE A 195 10.15 -5.28 5.71
N ALA A 196 9.29 -4.26 5.68
CA ALA A 196 8.52 -3.91 4.49
C ALA A 196 9.42 -3.47 3.32
N GLY A 197 10.43 -2.66 3.59
CA GLY A 197 11.46 -2.30 2.62
C GLY A 197 12.23 -3.51 2.10
N GLY A 198 12.58 -4.44 3.00
CA GLY A 198 13.24 -5.71 2.66
C GLY A 198 12.39 -6.60 1.77
N ALA A 199 11.09 -6.67 2.03
CA ALA A 199 10.13 -7.40 1.21
C ALA A 199 9.97 -6.76 -0.18
N ALA A 200 9.83 -5.44 -0.24
CA ALA A 200 9.77 -4.69 -1.50
C ALA A 200 11.05 -4.89 -2.33
N GLN A 201 12.23 -4.79 -1.71
CA GLN A 201 13.52 -5.00 -2.38
C GLN A 201 13.62 -6.40 -2.97
N ALA A 202 13.32 -7.45 -2.19
CA ALA A 202 13.37 -8.82 -2.66
C ALA A 202 12.39 -9.10 -3.80
N ALA A 203 11.21 -8.46 -3.76
CA ALA A 203 10.22 -8.56 -4.83
C ALA A 203 10.65 -7.82 -6.10
N LEU A 204 11.31 -6.67 -5.98
CA LEU A 204 11.87 -5.91 -7.11
C LEU A 204 13.01 -6.66 -7.82
N GLU A 205 13.79 -7.43 -7.07
CA GLU A 205 14.86 -8.29 -7.60
C GLU A 205 14.33 -9.54 -8.31
N SER A 206 13.08 -9.91 -8.04
CA SER A 206 12.48 -11.09 -8.63
C SER A 206 12.15 -10.88 -10.11
N LYS A 207 12.50 -11.86 -10.94
CA LYS A 207 12.06 -11.93 -12.35
C LYS A 207 10.66 -12.51 -12.50
N ASN A 208 10.05 -13.00 -11.41
CA ASN A 208 8.73 -13.60 -11.41
C ASN A 208 7.65 -12.52 -11.47
N VAL A 209 6.42 -12.94 -11.78
CA VAL A 209 5.23 -12.08 -11.83
C VAL A 209 4.13 -12.62 -10.93
N GLY A 210 3.19 -11.75 -10.55
CA GLY A 210 2.06 -12.14 -9.71
C GLY A 210 2.49 -12.73 -8.36
N LEU A 211 1.81 -13.76 -7.89
CA LEU A 211 2.07 -14.38 -6.57
C LEU A 211 3.46 -15.01 -6.44
N GLN A 212 4.07 -15.41 -7.55
CA GLN A 212 5.43 -15.95 -7.52
C GLN A 212 6.49 -14.90 -7.19
N LYS A 213 6.12 -13.61 -7.19
CA LYS A 213 6.97 -12.50 -6.80
C LYS A 213 7.09 -12.35 -5.27
N ILE A 214 6.19 -12.98 -4.51
CA ILE A 214 6.21 -12.92 -3.04
C ILE A 214 7.53 -13.51 -2.53
N PRO A 215 8.32 -12.72 -1.78
CA PRO A 215 9.65 -13.14 -1.40
C PRO A 215 9.62 -14.16 -0.25
N LYS A 216 10.68 -14.96 -0.16
CA LYS A 216 10.88 -15.87 0.97
C LYS A 216 11.27 -15.08 2.22
N LYS A 217 10.75 -15.48 3.38
CA LYS A 217 10.96 -14.82 4.67
C LYS A 217 12.45 -14.56 4.97
N GLY A 218 13.33 -15.53 4.80
CA GLY A 218 14.77 -15.38 5.08
C GLY A 218 15.44 -14.28 4.23
N THR A 219 15.05 -14.13 2.95
CA THR A 219 15.55 -13.05 2.09
C THR A 219 15.06 -11.69 2.62
N VAL A 220 13.78 -11.61 3.03
CA VAL A 220 13.21 -10.39 3.62
C VAL A 220 13.94 -10.01 4.90
N GLU A 221 14.19 -10.95 5.81
CA GLU A 221 14.90 -10.72 7.07
C GLU A 221 16.34 -10.24 6.85
N THR A 222 17.03 -10.80 5.86
CA THR A 222 18.38 -10.35 5.49
C THR A 222 18.38 -8.90 5.02
N ASN A 223 17.49 -8.56 4.10
CA ASN A 223 17.34 -7.19 3.60
C ASN A 223 16.88 -6.22 4.70
N ALA A 224 15.95 -6.65 5.56
CA ALA A 224 15.49 -5.86 6.69
C ALA A 224 16.61 -5.51 7.67
N SER A 225 17.46 -6.48 8.01
CA SER A 225 18.62 -6.27 8.86
C SER A 225 19.62 -5.29 8.23
N TYR A 226 19.82 -5.37 6.93
CA TYR A 226 20.63 -4.40 6.20
C TYR A 226 20.05 -2.98 6.31
N PHE A 227 18.76 -2.80 6.04
CA PHE A 227 18.12 -1.49 6.14
C PHE A 227 18.11 -0.95 7.58
N TYR A 228 17.91 -1.80 8.56
CA TYR A 228 17.90 -1.42 9.97
C TYR A 228 19.22 -0.76 10.40
N ASN A 229 20.34 -1.25 9.88
CA ASN A 229 21.66 -0.66 10.13
C ASN A 229 21.91 0.63 9.35
N LEU A 230 21.13 0.93 8.32
CA LEU A 230 21.31 2.09 7.44
C LEU A 230 20.19 3.13 7.56
N VAL A 231 19.19 2.88 8.40
CA VAL A 231 18.09 3.82 8.58
C VAL A 231 18.61 5.18 9.02
N LYS A 232 18.11 6.21 8.36
CA LYS A 232 18.37 7.61 8.74
C LYS A 232 17.15 8.18 9.40
N PHE A 233 17.34 9.05 10.36
CA PHE A 233 16.22 9.77 10.97
C PHE A 233 16.57 11.25 11.13
N ARG A 234 15.54 12.06 11.18
CA ARG A 234 15.63 13.49 11.48
C ARG A 234 14.36 13.96 12.19
N ASP A 235 14.49 14.99 12.96
CA ASP A 235 13.34 15.72 13.50
C ASP A 235 12.66 16.56 12.39
N LEU A 236 11.38 16.84 12.56
CA LEU A 236 10.58 17.73 11.71
C LEU A 236 10.57 19.14 12.23
#